data_47c1e595fe8a6a1d3eec2693436f7fac
#
_entry.id   47c1e595fe8a6a1d3eec2693436f7fac
#
_cell.length_a   1.000
_cell.length_b   1.000
_cell.length_c   1.000
_cell.angle_alpha   90.00
_cell.angle_beta   90.00
_cell.angle_gamma   90.00
#
_symmetry.space_group_name_H-M   'P 1'
#
loop_
_entity.id
_entity.type
_entity.pdbx_description
1 polymer ?
#
loop_
_entity_poly.entity_id
_entity_poly.type
_entity_poly.pdbx_seq_one_letter_code
_entity_poly.pdbx_strand_id
1 'polypeptide(L)'
;MNGPKIYFTIPLFGGIGITQTTVSSFVVMLLLCIAAVVLGSNLQKRPSRRQVLVEKGVTMLYDMVESTMGKHNSYWTPYIGALFLSSICGSFIGMTGIFRLSTADLSTTVTWALMTSFICWGCSIKRNGVGGWLKGFTEPIVVMTPMNLVSEIAQPISMAFRHFGNIAGGSVLTSLVYSALATVSAAVLGLVGKSVIVGVLVLTVGAALLYSGVKTKKLARKIFGIVFAVTGALSLLRLTGVPYLEVGVPGILSLYFDIFSGGVQALVFSLLTMVYVGNACPPPEEA
;
A
#
# COMPACT_ATOMS: atom_id res chain seq x y z
N MET A 1 -8.57 1.18 -17.48
CA MET A 1 -8.72 1.64 -16.07
C MET A 1 -9.61 2.85 -16.04
N ASN A 2 -10.77 2.76 -15.42
CA ASN A 2 -11.60 3.94 -15.20
C ASN A 2 -10.96 4.76 -14.09
N GLY A 3 -10.81 6.08 -14.29
CA GLY A 3 -10.33 7.00 -13.26
C GLY A 3 -11.22 6.95 -12.00
N PRO A 4 -10.81 7.60 -10.89
CA PRO A 4 -11.63 7.64 -9.69
C PRO A 4 -13.00 8.25 -9.99
N LYS A 5 -14.08 7.58 -9.58
CA LYS A 5 -15.43 8.12 -9.73
C LYS A 5 -15.58 9.35 -8.85
N ILE A 6 -16.09 10.43 -9.40
CA ILE A 6 -16.45 11.65 -8.66
C ILE A 6 -17.87 11.43 -8.15
N TYR A 7 -18.09 11.49 -6.83
CA TYR A 7 -19.42 11.33 -6.23
C TYR A 7 -20.21 12.64 -6.25
N PHE A 8 -19.56 13.74 -5.89
CA PHE A 8 -20.16 15.08 -5.99
C PHE A 8 -19.05 16.15 -6.06
N THR A 9 -19.39 17.30 -6.60
CA THR A 9 -18.50 18.45 -6.68
C THR A 9 -19.00 19.54 -5.73
N ILE A 10 -18.11 20.03 -4.88
CA ILE A 10 -18.39 21.18 -4.03
C ILE A 10 -18.11 22.44 -4.86
N PRO A 11 -19.06 23.38 -4.99
CA PRO A 11 -18.90 24.59 -5.79
C PRO A 11 -18.02 25.63 -5.06
N LEU A 12 -16.82 25.23 -4.63
CA LEU A 12 -15.83 26.10 -4.02
C LEU A 12 -14.62 26.18 -4.95
N PHE A 13 -14.07 27.37 -5.20
CA PHE A 13 -12.86 27.59 -5.99
C PHE A 13 -12.83 26.90 -7.38
N GLY A 14 -13.96 26.84 -8.08
CA GLY A 14 -14.03 26.23 -9.41
C GLY A 14 -14.50 24.77 -9.45
N GLY A 15 -14.98 24.25 -8.32
CA GLY A 15 -15.57 22.92 -8.23
C GLY A 15 -14.56 21.83 -7.79
N ILE A 16 -14.47 21.59 -6.49
CA ILE A 16 -13.65 20.50 -5.94
C ILE A 16 -14.44 19.20 -6.03
N GLY A 17 -13.97 18.27 -6.88
CA GLY A 17 -14.55 16.93 -7.01
C GLY A 17 -14.18 16.03 -5.83
N ILE A 18 -15.16 15.55 -5.07
CA ILE A 18 -14.93 14.51 -4.06
C ILE A 18 -14.91 13.17 -4.77
N THR A 19 -13.72 12.58 -4.81
CA THR A 19 -13.45 11.31 -5.45
C THR A 19 -13.69 10.13 -4.49
N GLN A 20 -13.84 8.96 -5.06
CA GLN A 20 -13.96 7.71 -4.28
C GLN A 20 -12.78 7.52 -3.32
N THR A 21 -11.58 7.91 -3.71
CA THR A 21 -10.35 7.83 -2.88
C THR A 21 -10.38 8.80 -1.70
N THR A 22 -10.94 9.99 -1.88
CA THR A 22 -11.17 10.96 -0.79
C THR A 22 -12.10 10.39 0.27
N VAL A 23 -13.20 9.75 -0.15
CA VAL A 23 -14.13 9.10 0.77
C VAL A 23 -13.45 7.94 1.51
N SER A 24 -12.67 7.12 0.80
CA SER A 24 -11.89 6.03 1.42
C SER A 24 -10.91 6.54 2.48
N SER A 25 -10.18 7.63 2.19
CA SER A 25 -9.25 8.25 3.14
C SER A 25 -9.98 8.78 4.38
N PHE A 26 -11.16 9.38 4.19
CA PHE A 26 -11.97 9.87 5.29
C PHE A 26 -12.48 8.72 6.18
N VAL A 27 -12.93 7.62 5.58
CA VAL A 27 -13.36 6.41 6.31
C VAL A 27 -12.20 5.82 7.11
N VAL A 28 -11.00 5.71 6.52
CA VAL A 28 -9.81 5.24 7.25
C VAL A 28 -9.49 6.12 8.44
N MET A 29 -9.50 7.44 8.24
CA MET A 29 -9.26 8.40 9.32
C MET A 29 -10.28 8.26 10.45
N LEU A 30 -11.56 8.16 10.10
CA LEU A 30 -12.63 7.98 11.07
C LEU A 30 -12.47 6.68 11.87
N LEU A 31 -12.17 5.57 11.19
CA LEU A 31 -11.93 4.27 11.83
C LEU A 31 -10.74 4.32 12.79
N LEU A 32 -9.65 4.96 12.41
CA LEU A 32 -8.47 5.12 13.25
C LEU A 32 -8.76 6.01 14.47
N CYS A 33 -9.52 7.09 14.30
CA CYS A 33 -9.94 7.94 15.42
C CYS A 33 -10.84 7.18 16.40
N ILE A 34 -11.82 6.43 15.91
CA ILE A 34 -12.70 5.59 16.75
C ILE A 34 -11.86 4.53 17.47
N ALA A 35 -10.97 3.84 16.77
CA ALA A 35 -10.09 2.84 17.35
C ALA A 35 -9.20 3.45 18.45
N ALA A 36 -8.61 4.62 18.21
CA ALA A 36 -7.78 5.32 19.18
C ALA A 36 -8.58 5.69 20.46
N VAL A 37 -9.79 6.21 20.30
CA VAL A 37 -10.67 6.55 21.44
C VAL A 37 -11.10 5.30 22.20
N VAL A 38 -11.55 4.25 21.51
CA VAL A 38 -12.02 3.01 22.14
C VAL A 38 -10.89 2.27 22.85
N LEU A 39 -9.69 2.22 22.27
CA LEU A 39 -8.53 1.54 22.85
C LEU A 39 -7.88 2.37 23.96
N GLY A 40 -7.97 3.71 23.89
CA GLY A 40 -7.38 4.62 24.88
C GLY A 40 -8.28 4.98 26.06
N SER A 41 -9.61 4.71 25.99
CA SER A 41 -10.59 5.23 26.98
C SER A 41 -10.60 4.53 28.34
N ASN A 42 -10.14 3.28 28.44
CA ASN A 42 -10.23 2.47 29.67
C ASN A 42 -8.91 1.81 30.06
N LEU A 43 -7.87 2.61 30.24
CA LEU A 43 -6.56 2.11 30.67
C LEU A 43 -6.57 1.75 32.16
N GLN A 44 -6.30 0.48 32.48
CA GLN A 44 -6.28 -0.04 33.84
C GLN A 44 -4.84 -0.30 34.30
N LYS A 45 -4.58 -0.11 35.62
CA LYS A 45 -3.28 -0.41 36.22
C LYS A 45 -2.87 -1.90 36.10
N ARG A 46 -3.86 -2.81 36.03
CA ARG A 46 -3.64 -4.23 35.66
C ARG A 46 -4.16 -4.43 34.24
N PRO A 47 -3.27 -4.43 33.24
CA PRO A 47 -3.68 -4.40 31.84
C PRO A 47 -4.36 -5.70 31.43
N SER A 48 -5.45 -5.58 30.69
CA SER A 48 -6.08 -6.71 30.00
C SER A 48 -5.21 -7.14 28.80
N ARG A 49 -5.39 -8.36 28.29
CA ARG A 49 -4.63 -8.86 27.11
C ARG A 49 -4.69 -7.91 25.91
N ARG A 50 -5.84 -7.23 25.71
CA ARG A 50 -6.03 -6.24 24.64
C ARG A 50 -5.17 -5.00 24.87
N GLN A 51 -5.16 -4.48 26.09
CA GLN A 51 -4.36 -3.32 26.49
C GLN A 51 -2.87 -3.60 26.34
N VAL A 52 -2.37 -4.76 26.78
CA VAL A 52 -0.97 -5.18 26.62
C VAL A 52 -0.54 -5.19 25.15
N LEU A 53 -1.42 -5.65 24.24
CA LEU A 53 -1.10 -5.69 22.82
C LEU A 53 -1.00 -4.28 22.22
N VAL A 54 -1.91 -3.38 22.59
CA VAL A 54 -1.89 -1.99 22.16
C VAL A 54 -0.69 -1.25 22.73
N GLU A 55 -0.42 -1.37 24.04
CA GLU A 55 0.74 -0.77 24.69
C GLU A 55 2.04 -1.26 24.05
N LYS A 56 2.16 -2.56 23.75
CA LYS A 56 3.32 -3.09 23.05
C LYS A 56 3.49 -2.48 21.66
N GLY A 57 2.40 -2.31 20.91
CA GLY A 57 2.45 -1.65 19.59
C GLY A 57 2.90 -0.19 19.69
N VAL A 58 2.38 0.54 20.67
CA VAL A 58 2.78 1.94 20.93
C VAL A 58 4.24 2.01 21.38
N THR A 59 4.70 1.12 22.26
CA THR A 59 6.10 1.05 22.69
C THR A 59 7.02 0.79 21.51
N MET A 60 6.68 -0.17 20.64
CA MET A 60 7.47 -0.43 19.42
C MET A 60 7.58 0.82 18.52
N LEU A 61 6.52 1.62 18.41
CA LEU A 61 6.58 2.88 17.66
C LEU A 61 7.50 3.90 18.35
N TYR A 62 7.44 4.02 19.68
CA TYR A 62 8.35 4.89 20.43
C TYR A 62 9.81 4.45 20.26
N ASP A 63 10.10 3.16 20.42
CA ASP A 63 11.44 2.60 20.25
C ASP A 63 11.99 2.85 18.84
N MET A 64 11.14 2.73 17.81
CA MET A 64 11.49 2.99 16.43
C MET A 64 11.79 4.48 16.18
N VAL A 65 11.00 5.38 16.74
CA VAL A 65 11.24 6.82 16.66
C VAL A 65 12.50 7.21 17.42
N GLU A 66 12.67 6.74 18.65
CA GLU A 66 13.86 7.04 19.46
C GLU A 66 15.14 6.51 18.84
N SER A 67 15.10 5.33 18.24
CA SER A 67 16.28 4.74 17.58
C SER A 67 16.66 5.48 16.28
N THR A 68 15.68 6.08 15.59
CA THR A 68 15.90 6.73 14.29
C THR A 68 16.14 8.24 14.43
N MET A 69 15.36 8.92 15.28
CA MET A 69 15.36 10.39 15.42
C MET A 69 16.03 10.88 16.71
N GLY A 70 16.38 9.98 17.63
CA GLY A 70 16.89 10.31 18.96
C GLY A 70 15.76 10.62 19.97
N LYS A 71 16.10 10.47 21.27
CA LYS A 71 15.12 10.65 22.38
C LYS A 71 14.50 12.05 22.45
N HIS A 72 15.25 13.09 22.04
CA HIS A 72 14.76 14.48 22.03
C HIS A 72 13.59 14.71 21.06
N ASN A 73 13.43 13.84 20.06
CA ASN A 73 12.38 13.91 19.05
C ASN A 73 11.19 12.95 19.33
N SER A 74 11.11 12.31 20.51
CA SER A 74 10.03 11.38 20.88
C SER A 74 8.63 12.00 20.77
N TYR A 75 8.51 13.33 20.87
CA TYR A 75 7.23 14.04 20.71
C TYR A 75 6.62 13.92 19.31
N TRP A 76 7.40 13.52 18.29
CA TRP A 76 6.90 13.24 16.94
C TRP A 76 6.26 11.86 16.79
N THR A 77 6.37 10.98 17.80
CA THR A 77 5.81 9.61 17.75
C THR A 77 4.32 9.55 17.39
N PRO A 78 3.42 10.42 17.92
CA PRO A 78 2.03 10.38 17.52
C PRO A 78 1.81 10.69 16.04
N TYR A 79 2.56 11.65 15.48
CA TYR A 79 2.48 11.98 14.05
C TYR A 79 2.96 10.84 13.17
N ILE A 80 4.12 10.26 13.50
CA ILE A 80 4.68 9.12 12.75
C ILE A 80 3.75 7.91 12.86
N GLY A 81 3.21 7.64 14.05
CA GLY A 81 2.25 6.55 14.27
C GLY A 81 0.96 6.75 13.46
N ALA A 82 0.41 7.96 13.44
CA ALA A 82 -0.77 8.28 12.64
C ALA A 82 -0.51 8.11 11.15
N LEU A 83 0.65 8.58 10.65
CA LEU A 83 1.06 8.44 9.26
C LEU A 83 1.21 6.96 8.87
N PHE A 84 1.91 6.18 9.70
CA PHE A 84 2.14 4.75 9.48
C PHE A 84 0.83 3.95 9.45
N LEU A 85 -0.02 4.15 10.46
CA LEU A 85 -1.32 3.47 10.54
C LEU A 85 -2.26 3.89 9.41
N SER A 86 -2.29 5.18 9.05
CA SER A 86 -3.10 5.67 7.93
C SER A 86 -2.64 5.07 6.60
N SER A 87 -1.32 4.93 6.40
CA SER A 87 -0.75 4.34 5.20
C SER A 87 -1.07 2.84 5.10
N ILE A 88 -0.91 2.07 6.18
CA ILE A 88 -1.26 0.64 6.21
C ILE A 88 -2.75 0.43 5.99
N CYS A 89 -3.59 1.12 6.76
CA CYS A 89 -5.04 0.97 6.65
C CYS A 89 -5.55 1.45 5.29
N GLY A 90 -4.96 2.52 4.74
CA GLY A 90 -5.28 3.04 3.41
C GLY A 90 -4.92 2.08 2.28
N SER A 91 -3.87 1.27 2.47
CA SER A 91 -3.50 0.21 1.53
C SER A 91 -4.39 -1.02 1.69
N PHE A 92 -4.78 -1.38 2.91
CA PHE A 92 -5.57 -2.59 3.17
C PHE A 92 -7.07 -2.41 2.92
N ILE A 93 -7.60 -1.18 2.99
CA ILE A 93 -9.04 -0.94 2.77
C ILE A 93 -9.49 -1.38 1.39
N GLY A 94 -8.61 -1.34 0.39
CA GLY A 94 -8.87 -1.83 -0.96
C GLY A 94 -9.18 -3.32 -1.05
N MET A 95 -8.65 -4.12 -0.12
CA MET A 95 -8.92 -5.56 -0.06
C MET A 95 -10.38 -5.89 0.26
N THR A 96 -11.12 -4.95 0.84
CA THR A 96 -12.57 -5.11 1.10
C THR A 96 -13.39 -5.20 -0.19
N GLY A 97 -12.84 -4.79 -1.34
CA GLY A 97 -13.54 -4.72 -2.61
C GLY A 97 -14.63 -3.63 -2.69
N ILE A 98 -14.94 -2.97 -1.58
CA ILE A 98 -15.95 -1.91 -1.47
C ILE A 98 -15.32 -0.54 -1.72
N PHE A 99 -14.15 -0.33 -1.14
CA PHE A 99 -13.42 0.94 -1.20
C PHE A 99 -12.21 0.84 -2.12
N ARG A 100 -11.90 1.93 -2.79
CA ARG A 100 -10.66 2.04 -3.56
C ARG A 100 -9.52 2.36 -2.60
N LEU A 101 -8.31 1.82 -2.89
CA LEU A 101 -7.11 2.13 -2.12
C LEU A 101 -6.89 3.64 -2.11
N SER A 102 -6.84 4.26 -0.93
CA SER A 102 -6.57 5.70 -0.81
C SER A 102 -5.13 6.03 -1.17
N THR A 103 -4.21 5.12 -0.93
CA THR A 103 -2.77 5.25 -1.24
C THR A 103 -2.45 5.05 -2.74
N ALA A 104 -3.40 4.56 -3.54
CA ALA A 104 -3.30 4.50 -5.00
C ALA A 104 -3.67 5.84 -5.68
N ASP A 105 -3.90 6.89 -4.91
CA ASP A 105 -4.13 8.25 -5.41
C ASP A 105 -2.90 9.13 -5.12
N LEU A 106 -2.38 9.74 -6.19
CA LEU A 106 -1.20 10.60 -6.10
C LEU A 106 -1.46 11.82 -5.20
N SER A 107 -2.68 12.35 -5.17
CA SER A 107 -3.03 13.49 -4.33
C SER A 107 -2.85 13.19 -2.83
N THR A 108 -3.21 11.99 -2.39
CA THR A 108 -3.04 11.55 -1.00
C THR A 108 -1.55 11.46 -0.63
N THR A 109 -0.76 10.79 -1.47
CA THR A 109 0.67 10.59 -1.21
C THR A 109 1.47 11.89 -1.29
N VAL A 110 1.12 12.78 -2.23
CA VAL A 110 1.71 14.13 -2.31
C VAL A 110 1.36 14.95 -1.07
N THR A 111 0.12 14.89 -0.60
CA THR A 111 -0.28 15.62 0.61
C THR A 111 0.56 15.18 1.82
N TRP A 112 0.75 13.88 2.03
CA TRP A 112 1.60 13.37 3.13
C TRP A 112 3.07 13.78 2.98
N ALA A 113 3.60 13.72 1.77
CA ALA A 113 4.97 14.13 1.50
C ALA A 113 5.18 15.64 1.72
N LEU A 114 4.24 16.47 1.28
CA LEU A 114 4.25 17.91 1.53
C LEU A 114 4.12 18.23 3.02
N MET A 115 3.25 17.56 3.76
CA MET A 115 3.15 17.73 5.22
C MET A 115 4.50 17.44 5.89
N THR A 116 5.19 16.36 5.51
CA THR A 116 6.53 16.06 6.01
C THR A 116 7.52 17.19 5.69
N SER A 117 7.52 17.69 4.45
CA SER A 117 8.43 18.79 4.05
C SER A 117 8.13 20.10 4.79
N PHE A 118 6.86 20.42 4.98
CA PHE A 118 6.48 21.61 5.79
C PHE A 118 6.93 21.49 7.24
N ILE A 119 6.87 20.30 7.83
CA ILE A 119 7.40 20.04 9.16
C ILE A 119 8.92 20.26 9.18
N CYS A 120 9.65 19.70 8.21
CA CYS A 120 11.10 19.88 8.11
C CYS A 120 11.48 21.36 7.96
N TRP A 121 10.80 22.10 7.08
CA TRP A 121 11.04 23.53 6.90
C TRP A 121 10.70 24.32 8.17
N GLY A 122 9.59 23.99 8.82
CA GLY A 122 9.19 24.63 10.09
C GLY A 122 10.22 24.40 11.20
N CYS A 123 10.76 23.19 11.34
CA CYS A 123 11.84 22.88 12.29
C CYS A 123 13.11 23.67 11.95
N SER A 124 13.54 23.66 10.70
CA SER A 124 14.74 24.36 10.24
C SER A 124 14.63 25.87 10.43
N ILE A 125 13.48 26.47 10.11
CA ILE A 125 13.21 27.89 10.31
C ILE A 125 13.17 28.26 11.79
N LYS A 126 12.54 27.41 12.62
CA LYS A 126 12.46 27.63 14.07
C LYS A 126 13.84 27.64 14.73
N ARG A 127 14.76 26.84 14.23
CA ARG A 127 16.12 26.71 14.76
C ARG A 127 17.04 27.83 14.27
N ASN A 128 17.13 28.01 12.96
CA ASN A 128 18.13 28.88 12.32
C ASN A 128 17.60 30.26 11.92
N GLY A 129 16.30 30.50 12.13
CA GLY A 129 15.61 31.66 11.57
C GLY A 129 15.46 31.55 10.04
N VAL A 130 14.66 32.42 9.44
CA VAL A 130 14.44 32.45 7.98
C VAL A 130 15.73 32.70 7.22
N GLY A 131 16.58 33.64 7.71
CA GLY A 131 17.86 33.94 7.09
C GLY A 131 18.86 32.79 7.14
N GLY A 132 18.93 32.06 8.27
CA GLY A 132 19.78 30.90 8.43
C GLY A 132 19.32 29.72 7.56
N TRP A 133 18.01 29.52 7.44
CA TRP A 133 17.46 28.51 6.55
C TRP A 133 17.81 28.78 5.09
N LEU A 134 17.66 30.01 4.62
CA LEU A 134 18.07 30.41 3.26
C LEU A 134 19.59 30.29 3.04
N LYS A 135 20.38 30.63 4.06
CA LYS A 135 21.84 30.48 4.00
C LYS A 135 22.26 29.02 3.91
N GLY A 136 21.50 28.09 4.54
CA GLY A 136 21.75 26.65 4.46
C GLY A 136 21.75 26.11 3.03
N PHE A 137 21.02 26.74 2.09
CA PHE A 137 21.07 26.34 0.68
C PHE A 137 22.39 26.66 0.01
N THR A 138 23.14 27.66 0.52
CA THR A 138 24.42 28.09 -0.04
C THR A 138 25.64 27.40 0.58
N GLU A 139 25.44 26.60 1.60
CA GLU A 139 26.50 25.82 2.26
C GLU A 139 26.73 24.45 1.58
N PRO A 140 27.98 23.92 1.54
CA PRO A 140 29.23 24.57 1.97
C PRO A 140 29.79 25.58 0.95
N ILE A 141 29.35 25.56 -0.29
CA ILE A 141 29.85 26.43 -1.38
C ILE A 141 28.66 26.95 -2.17
N VAL A 142 28.65 28.25 -2.49
CA VAL A 142 27.56 28.93 -3.21
C VAL A 142 27.21 28.25 -4.55
N VAL A 143 28.18 27.63 -5.22
CA VAL A 143 27.96 26.88 -6.47
C VAL A 143 27.01 25.70 -6.28
N MET A 144 26.88 25.17 -5.07
CA MET A 144 25.97 24.04 -4.77
C MET A 144 24.51 24.47 -4.54
N THR A 145 24.23 25.78 -4.47
CA THR A 145 22.86 26.28 -4.25
C THR A 145 21.83 25.69 -5.20
N PRO A 146 22.06 25.60 -6.52
CA PRO A 146 21.07 25.00 -7.43
C PRO A 146 20.80 23.52 -7.09
N MET A 147 21.84 22.77 -6.74
CA MET A 147 21.72 21.35 -6.37
C MET A 147 20.93 21.18 -5.07
N ASN A 148 21.22 21.99 -4.06
CA ASN A 148 20.52 21.94 -2.78
C ASN A 148 19.04 22.33 -2.95
N LEU A 149 18.73 23.33 -3.76
CA LEU A 149 17.36 23.74 -4.05
C LEU A 149 16.58 22.66 -4.81
N VAL A 150 17.21 22.04 -5.81
CA VAL A 150 16.61 20.90 -6.54
C VAL A 150 16.37 19.73 -5.60
N SER A 151 17.30 19.39 -4.71
CA SER A 151 17.17 18.32 -3.73
C SER A 151 15.99 18.55 -2.80
N GLU A 152 15.79 19.77 -2.33
CA GLU A 152 14.70 20.15 -1.42
C GLU A 152 13.31 19.94 -2.06
N ILE A 153 13.19 20.26 -3.36
CA ILE A 153 11.96 20.07 -4.13
C ILE A 153 11.80 18.59 -4.53
N ALA A 154 12.89 17.93 -4.89
CA ALA A 154 12.88 16.54 -5.32
C ALA A 154 12.51 15.57 -4.19
N GLN A 155 12.81 15.92 -2.94
CA GLN A 155 12.55 15.08 -1.77
C GLN A 155 11.06 14.73 -1.60
N PRO A 156 10.12 15.69 -1.47
CA PRO A 156 8.69 15.37 -1.37
C PRO A 156 8.15 14.67 -2.62
N ILE A 157 8.63 15.06 -3.79
CA ILE A 157 8.26 14.45 -5.05
C ILE A 157 8.66 12.96 -5.05
N SER A 158 9.92 12.67 -4.71
CA SER A 158 10.43 11.30 -4.66
C SER A 158 9.67 10.43 -3.65
N MET A 159 9.36 10.97 -2.46
CA MET A 159 8.57 10.26 -1.45
C MET A 159 7.16 9.93 -1.94
N ALA A 160 6.48 10.91 -2.53
CA ALA A 160 5.11 10.75 -3.04
C ALA A 160 5.05 9.72 -4.17
N PHE A 161 5.93 9.86 -5.17
CA PHE A 161 5.97 8.96 -6.32
C PHE A 161 6.41 7.55 -5.96
N ARG A 162 7.30 7.37 -5.00
CA ARG A 162 7.70 6.04 -4.52
C ARG A 162 6.52 5.32 -3.89
N HIS A 163 5.76 5.98 -3.03
CA HIS A 163 4.59 5.39 -2.38
C HIS A 163 3.47 5.10 -3.38
N PHE A 164 3.10 6.08 -4.17
CA PHE A 164 2.11 5.96 -5.24
C PHE A 164 2.50 4.91 -6.28
N GLY A 165 3.75 4.95 -6.77
CA GLY A 165 4.23 4.09 -7.84
C GLY A 165 4.22 2.61 -7.49
N ASN A 166 4.58 2.26 -6.26
CA ASN A 166 4.53 0.87 -5.81
C ASN A 166 3.10 0.32 -5.76
N ILE A 167 2.15 1.10 -5.26
CA ILE A 167 0.76 0.66 -5.10
C ILE A 167 0.00 0.73 -6.42
N ALA A 168 0.07 1.85 -7.13
CA ALA A 168 -0.58 2.01 -8.42
C ALA A 168 0.05 1.07 -9.48
N GLY A 169 1.38 0.96 -9.51
CA GLY A 169 2.09 0.05 -10.38
C GLY A 169 1.72 -1.41 -10.15
N GLY A 170 1.64 -1.82 -8.88
CA GLY A 170 1.17 -3.15 -8.49
C GLY A 170 -0.26 -3.43 -8.98
N SER A 171 -1.17 -2.48 -8.82
CA SER A 171 -2.56 -2.62 -9.28
C SER A 171 -2.68 -2.70 -10.81
N VAL A 172 -1.86 -1.92 -11.55
CA VAL A 172 -1.79 -2.00 -13.01
C VAL A 172 -1.27 -3.37 -13.46
N LEU A 173 -0.17 -3.82 -12.87
CA LEU A 173 0.44 -5.10 -13.20
C LEU A 173 -0.53 -6.25 -12.93
N THR A 174 -1.18 -6.24 -11.77
CA THR A 174 -2.20 -7.24 -11.42
C THR A 174 -3.34 -7.25 -12.43
N SER A 175 -3.87 -6.08 -12.82
CA SER A 175 -4.97 -5.99 -13.79
C SER A 175 -4.56 -6.49 -15.19
N LEU A 176 -3.30 -6.26 -15.61
CA LEU A 176 -2.78 -6.80 -16.86
C LEU A 176 -2.66 -8.32 -16.83
N VAL A 177 -2.20 -8.88 -15.70
CA VAL A 177 -2.13 -10.34 -15.51
C VAL A 177 -3.52 -10.96 -15.52
N TYR A 178 -4.51 -10.34 -14.85
CA TYR A 178 -5.91 -10.77 -14.91
C TYR A 178 -6.43 -10.79 -16.36
N SER A 179 -6.26 -9.70 -17.08
CA SER A 179 -6.67 -9.58 -18.48
C SER A 179 -6.00 -10.62 -19.40
N ALA A 180 -4.70 -10.84 -19.23
CA ALA A 180 -3.96 -11.84 -19.99
C ALA A 180 -4.47 -13.26 -19.69
N LEU A 181 -4.67 -13.60 -18.42
CA LEU A 181 -5.17 -14.92 -18.02
C LEU A 181 -6.62 -15.15 -18.42
N ALA A 182 -7.47 -14.10 -18.42
CA ALA A 182 -8.82 -14.18 -18.99
C ALA A 182 -8.77 -14.56 -20.47
N THR A 183 -7.91 -13.89 -21.24
CA THR A 183 -7.72 -14.16 -22.67
C THR A 183 -7.22 -15.58 -22.91
N VAL A 184 -6.22 -16.02 -22.14
CA VAL A 184 -5.71 -17.40 -22.22
C VAL A 184 -6.79 -18.40 -21.82
N SER A 185 -7.56 -18.14 -20.76
CA SER A 185 -8.68 -19.02 -20.34
C SER A 185 -9.71 -19.17 -21.45
N ALA A 186 -10.11 -18.06 -22.07
CA ALA A 186 -11.06 -18.07 -23.16
C ALA A 186 -10.53 -18.82 -24.41
N ALA A 187 -9.25 -18.62 -24.76
CA ALA A 187 -8.59 -19.30 -25.88
C ALA A 187 -8.51 -20.81 -25.63
N VAL A 188 -8.08 -21.24 -24.43
CA VAL A 188 -7.99 -22.68 -24.06
C VAL A 188 -9.37 -23.32 -24.05
N LEU A 189 -10.37 -22.69 -23.41
CA LEU A 189 -11.73 -23.21 -23.41
C LEU A 189 -12.35 -23.22 -24.82
N GLY A 190 -12.06 -22.25 -25.67
CA GLY A 190 -12.49 -22.20 -27.05
C GLY A 190 -11.88 -23.32 -27.92
N LEU A 191 -10.64 -23.69 -27.67
CA LEU A 191 -9.96 -24.81 -28.35
C LEU A 191 -10.49 -26.16 -27.87
N VAL A 192 -10.58 -26.36 -26.56
CA VAL A 192 -11.02 -27.61 -25.93
C VAL A 192 -12.52 -27.84 -26.14
N GLY A 193 -13.31 -26.75 -26.10
CA GLY A 193 -14.79 -26.80 -26.26
C GLY A 193 -15.30 -27.10 -27.66
N LYS A 194 -14.40 -27.08 -28.68
CA LYS A 194 -14.78 -27.46 -30.06
C LYS A 194 -15.18 -28.92 -30.21
N SER A 195 -14.71 -29.82 -29.33
CA SER A 195 -14.99 -31.23 -29.40
C SER A 195 -15.22 -31.81 -28.01
N VAL A 196 -16.36 -32.47 -27.80
CA VAL A 196 -16.66 -33.16 -26.55
C VAL A 196 -15.62 -34.22 -26.22
N ILE A 197 -15.04 -34.89 -27.22
CA ILE A 197 -14.00 -35.91 -27.06
C ILE A 197 -12.74 -35.28 -26.43
N VAL A 198 -12.35 -34.08 -26.88
CA VAL A 198 -11.19 -33.38 -26.31
C VAL A 198 -11.49 -32.94 -24.87
N GLY A 199 -12.68 -32.43 -24.57
CA GLY A 199 -13.10 -32.09 -23.22
C GLY A 199 -13.03 -33.28 -22.25
N VAL A 200 -13.53 -34.46 -22.65
CA VAL A 200 -13.43 -35.70 -21.87
C VAL A 200 -11.98 -36.14 -21.68
N LEU A 201 -11.16 -36.07 -22.72
CA LEU A 201 -9.73 -36.41 -22.64
C LEU A 201 -8.97 -35.48 -21.65
N VAL A 202 -9.22 -34.19 -21.70
CA VAL A 202 -8.59 -33.22 -20.79
C VAL A 202 -9.05 -33.46 -19.36
N LEU A 203 -10.35 -33.78 -19.14
CA LEU A 203 -10.87 -34.09 -17.81
C LEU A 203 -10.22 -35.36 -17.24
N THR A 204 -10.11 -36.43 -18.04
CA THR A 204 -9.52 -37.72 -17.58
C THR A 204 -8.03 -37.58 -17.28
N VAL A 205 -7.28 -36.84 -18.10
CA VAL A 205 -5.87 -36.51 -17.82
C VAL A 205 -5.75 -35.69 -16.53
N GLY A 206 -6.61 -34.69 -16.34
CA GLY A 206 -6.66 -33.90 -15.11
C GLY A 206 -6.91 -34.74 -13.86
N ALA A 207 -7.89 -35.63 -13.91
CA ALA A 207 -8.19 -36.56 -12.83
C ALA A 207 -7.03 -37.52 -12.52
N ALA A 208 -6.37 -38.07 -13.56
CA ALA A 208 -5.21 -38.93 -13.41
C ALA A 208 -4.02 -38.20 -12.78
N LEU A 209 -3.77 -36.96 -13.20
CA LEU A 209 -2.73 -36.09 -12.61
C LEU A 209 -3.03 -35.78 -11.15
N LEU A 210 -4.30 -35.48 -10.80
CA LEU A 210 -4.73 -35.23 -9.43
C LEU A 210 -4.47 -36.45 -8.57
N TYR A 211 -4.95 -37.64 -9.01
CA TYR A 211 -4.74 -38.89 -8.31
C TYR A 211 -3.25 -39.17 -8.09
N SER A 212 -2.45 -39.06 -9.14
CA SER A 212 -0.99 -39.21 -9.07
C SER A 212 -0.34 -38.19 -8.14
N GLY A 213 -0.79 -36.92 -8.17
CA GLY A 213 -0.29 -35.83 -7.33
C GLY A 213 -0.63 -36.03 -5.85
N VAL A 214 -1.79 -36.59 -5.54
CA VAL A 214 -2.18 -36.95 -4.16
C VAL A 214 -1.31 -38.09 -3.65
N LYS A 215 -1.13 -39.15 -4.46
CA LYS A 215 -0.34 -40.35 -4.10
C LYS A 215 1.16 -40.01 -3.93
N THR A 216 1.73 -39.16 -4.79
CA THR A 216 3.17 -38.78 -4.76
C THR A 216 3.47 -37.54 -3.89
N LYS A 217 2.46 -36.91 -3.27
CA LYS A 217 2.57 -35.65 -2.49
C LYS A 217 3.24 -34.50 -3.23
N LYS A 218 3.33 -34.57 -4.56
CA LYS A 218 3.95 -33.51 -5.39
C LYS A 218 2.94 -32.39 -5.67
N LEU A 219 3.20 -31.19 -5.10
CA LEU A 219 2.31 -30.02 -5.21
C LEU A 219 2.06 -29.61 -6.67
N ALA A 220 3.10 -29.61 -7.50
CA ALA A 220 2.97 -29.24 -8.91
C ALA A 220 1.96 -30.13 -9.65
N ARG A 221 2.00 -31.46 -9.45
CA ARG A 221 1.04 -32.38 -10.08
C ARG A 221 -0.39 -32.15 -9.62
N LYS A 222 -0.60 -31.77 -8.36
CA LYS A 222 -1.93 -31.42 -7.84
C LYS A 222 -2.46 -30.16 -8.52
N ILE A 223 -1.63 -29.10 -8.63
CA ILE A 223 -2.01 -27.84 -9.28
C ILE A 223 -2.36 -28.09 -10.75
N PHE A 224 -1.48 -28.73 -11.52
CA PHE A 224 -1.76 -29.05 -12.91
C PHE A 224 -3.01 -29.94 -13.06
N GLY A 225 -3.17 -30.94 -12.19
CA GLY A 225 -4.35 -31.81 -12.19
C GLY A 225 -5.64 -31.03 -11.96
N ILE A 226 -5.66 -30.07 -11.02
CA ILE A 226 -6.83 -29.20 -10.78
C ILE A 226 -7.12 -28.34 -12.02
N VAL A 227 -6.11 -27.71 -12.59
CA VAL A 227 -6.27 -26.84 -13.78
C VAL A 227 -6.84 -27.63 -14.95
N PHE A 228 -6.29 -28.80 -15.26
CA PHE A 228 -6.79 -29.65 -16.36
C PHE A 228 -8.20 -30.21 -16.08
N ALA A 229 -8.49 -30.64 -14.85
CA ALA A 229 -9.82 -31.13 -14.49
C ALA A 229 -10.88 -30.03 -14.59
N VAL A 230 -10.58 -28.83 -14.10
CA VAL A 230 -11.48 -27.67 -14.20
C VAL A 230 -11.69 -27.25 -15.66
N THR A 231 -10.61 -27.21 -16.45
CA THR A 231 -10.69 -26.91 -17.90
C THR A 231 -11.59 -27.90 -18.62
N GLY A 232 -11.41 -29.20 -18.39
CA GLY A 232 -12.23 -30.25 -19.00
C GLY A 232 -13.69 -30.17 -18.56
N ALA A 233 -13.97 -29.95 -17.28
CA ALA A 233 -15.33 -29.81 -16.75
C ALA A 233 -16.04 -28.58 -17.32
N LEU A 234 -15.41 -27.40 -17.33
CA LEU A 234 -15.99 -26.18 -17.89
C LEU A 234 -16.24 -26.29 -19.40
N SER A 235 -15.33 -26.96 -20.10
CA SER A 235 -15.47 -27.22 -21.54
C SER A 235 -16.70 -28.09 -21.84
N LEU A 236 -16.91 -29.17 -21.06
CA LEU A 236 -18.09 -30.04 -21.19
C LEU A 236 -19.41 -29.35 -20.86
N LEU A 237 -19.39 -28.44 -19.89
CA LEU A 237 -20.52 -27.60 -19.52
C LEU A 237 -20.76 -26.45 -20.50
N ARG A 238 -19.91 -26.32 -21.55
CA ARG A 238 -19.94 -25.24 -22.53
C ARG A 238 -19.85 -23.83 -21.92
N LEU A 239 -19.23 -23.71 -20.74
CA LEU A 239 -18.98 -22.45 -20.04
C LEU A 239 -17.67 -21.82 -20.52
N THR A 240 -17.61 -21.45 -21.82
CA THR A 240 -16.39 -20.94 -22.46
C THR A 240 -16.00 -19.52 -22.04
N GLY A 241 -16.87 -18.81 -21.34
CA GLY A 241 -16.63 -17.43 -20.90
C GLY A 241 -16.11 -17.29 -19.45
N VAL A 242 -15.84 -18.40 -18.74
CA VAL A 242 -15.41 -18.33 -17.35
C VAL A 242 -13.89 -18.21 -17.27
N PRO A 243 -13.34 -17.10 -16.70
CA PRO A 243 -11.90 -16.89 -16.59
C PRO A 243 -11.30 -17.65 -15.38
N TYR A 244 -11.35 -18.96 -15.42
CA TYR A 244 -10.96 -19.84 -14.28
C TYR A 244 -9.48 -19.73 -13.88
N LEU A 245 -8.59 -19.30 -14.78
CA LEU A 245 -7.17 -19.09 -14.46
C LEU A 245 -6.94 -17.82 -13.62
N GLU A 246 -7.93 -16.91 -13.55
CA GLU A 246 -7.84 -15.72 -12.72
C GLU A 246 -7.91 -16.03 -11.22
N VAL A 247 -8.42 -17.17 -10.82
CA VAL A 247 -8.65 -17.50 -9.40
C VAL A 247 -7.36 -17.90 -8.66
N GLY A 248 -6.35 -18.41 -9.37
CA GLY A 248 -5.13 -18.96 -8.77
C GLY A 248 -3.98 -17.96 -8.65
N VAL A 249 -3.22 -17.83 -9.72
CA VAL A 249 -1.97 -17.02 -9.76
C VAL A 249 -2.21 -15.53 -9.46
N PRO A 250 -3.24 -14.88 -10.03
CA PRO A 250 -3.48 -13.47 -9.75
C PRO A 250 -3.89 -13.20 -8.31
N GLY A 251 -4.61 -14.12 -7.65
CA GLY A 251 -4.97 -13.97 -6.25
C GLY A 251 -3.73 -13.90 -5.32
N ILE A 252 -2.71 -14.70 -5.61
CA ILE A 252 -1.43 -14.65 -4.88
C ILE A 252 -0.69 -13.34 -5.19
N LEU A 253 -0.76 -12.89 -6.45
CA LEU A 253 -0.10 -11.68 -6.89
C LEU A 253 -0.74 -10.43 -6.25
N SER A 254 -2.08 -10.35 -6.20
CA SER A 254 -2.78 -9.26 -5.53
C SER A 254 -2.49 -9.27 -4.02
N LEU A 255 -2.48 -10.42 -3.38
CA LEU A 255 -2.11 -10.54 -1.97
C LEU A 255 -0.69 -10.02 -1.71
N TYR A 256 0.26 -10.33 -2.60
CA TYR A 256 1.62 -9.80 -2.51
C TYR A 256 1.66 -8.28 -2.65
N PHE A 257 1.03 -7.71 -3.68
CA PHE A 257 1.07 -6.26 -3.90
C PHE A 257 0.25 -5.49 -2.87
N ASP A 258 -0.90 -5.98 -2.46
CA ASP A 258 -1.78 -5.25 -1.56
C ASP A 258 -1.31 -5.34 -0.10
N ILE A 259 -0.88 -6.52 0.37
CA ILE A 259 -0.45 -6.71 1.76
C ILE A 259 1.04 -6.42 1.92
N PHE A 260 1.88 -7.17 1.20
CA PHE A 260 3.32 -7.10 1.44
C PHE A 260 3.90 -5.78 0.95
N SER A 261 3.67 -5.43 -0.31
CA SER A 261 4.19 -4.18 -0.88
C SER A 261 3.57 -2.95 -0.20
N GLY A 262 2.25 -2.97 0.08
CA GLY A 262 1.57 -1.89 0.80
C GLY A 262 2.11 -1.71 2.23
N GLY A 263 2.32 -2.80 2.96
CA GLY A 263 2.87 -2.77 4.32
C GLY A 263 4.33 -2.30 4.36
N VAL A 264 5.18 -2.85 3.48
CA VAL A 264 6.58 -2.41 3.36
C VAL A 264 6.66 -0.94 2.97
N GLN A 265 5.82 -0.50 2.03
CA GLN A 265 5.84 0.89 1.58
C GLN A 265 5.39 1.86 2.68
N ALA A 266 4.41 1.49 3.50
CA ALA A 266 4.00 2.28 4.67
C ALA A 266 5.15 2.44 5.66
N LEU A 267 5.89 1.36 5.93
CA LEU A 267 7.06 1.38 6.80
C LEU A 267 8.17 2.25 6.21
N VAL A 268 8.51 2.08 4.93
CA VAL A 268 9.56 2.87 4.26
C VAL A 268 9.21 4.37 4.24
N PHE A 269 7.95 4.72 3.97
CA PHE A 269 7.52 6.11 3.99
C PHE A 269 7.65 6.73 5.37
N SER A 270 7.27 6.01 6.42
CA SER A 270 7.40 6.46 7.81
C SER A 270 8.86 6.58 8.24
N LEU A 271 9.72 5.61 7.86
CA LEU A 271 11.16 5.68 8.12
C LEU A 271 11.81 6.89 7.43
N LEU A 272 11.48 7.15 6.17
CA LEU A 272 11.99 8.32 5.47
C LEU A 272 11.51 9.62 6.12
N THR A 273 10.24 9.68 6.53
CA THR A 273 9.71 10.83 7.29
C THR A 273 10.51 11.03 8.59
N MET A 274 10.79 9.97 9.33
CA MET A 274 11.60 10.05 10.56
C MET A 274 13.01 10.56 10.28
N VAL A 275 13.69 10.03 9.25
CA VAL A 275 15.03 10.46 8.89
C VAL A 275 15.05 11.95 8.49
N TYR A 276 14.09 12.39 7.68
CA TYR A 276 14.05 13.79 7.24
C TYR A 276 13.71 14.75 8.38
N VAL A 277 12.73 14.44 9.19
CA VAL A 277 12.36 15.27 10.35
C VAL A 277 13.48 15.21 11.41
N GLY A 278 14.09 14.05 11.64
CA GLY A 278 15.24 13.91 12.55
C GLY A 278 16.43 14.77 12.15
N ASN A 279 16.76 14.81 10.85
CA ASN A 279 17.82 15.67 10.33
C ASN A 279 17.48 17.16 10.43
N ALA A 280 16.21 17.52 10.27
CA ALA A 280 15.74 18.91 10.40
C ALA A 280 15.69 19.38 11.87
N CYS A 281 15.55 18.45 12.82
CA CYS A 281 15.46 18.68 14.26
C CYS A 281 16.59 17.93 15.01
N PRO A 282 17.88 18.29 14.82
CA PRO A 282 18.97 17.65 15.55
C PRO A 282 18.91 17.97 17.06
N PRO A 283 19.65 17.20 17.91
CA PRO A 283 19.68 17.45 19.34
C PRO A 283 20.11 18.88 19.65
N PRO A 284 19.59 19.50 20.73
CA PRO A 284 20.11 20.76 21.21
C PRO A 284 21.59 20.59 21.48
N GLU A 285 22.42 21.49 20.92
CA GLU A 285 23.84 21.52 21.27
C GLU A 285 23.94 21.73 22.78
N GLU A 286 24.65 20.86 23.45
CA GLU A 286 24.99 21.06 24.85
C GLU A 286 25.78 22.37 24.93
N ALA A 287 25.18 23.39 25.57
CA ALA A 287 25.75 24.73 25.73
C ALA A 287 26.92 24.71 26.72
#